data_7dbc120d21739dac5c34a39e7f9ea5c6
#
_entry.id   7dbc120d21739dac5c34a39e7f9ea5c6
#
_cell.length_a   1.000
_cell.length_b   1.000
_cell.length_c   1.000
_cell.angle_alpha   90.00
_cell.angle_beta   90.00
_cell.angle_gamma   90.00
#
_symmetry.space_group_name_H-M   'P 1'
#
loop_
_entity.id
_entity.type
_entity.pdbx_description
1 polymer ?
#
loop_
_entity_poly.entity_id
_entity_poly.type
_entity_poly.pdbx_seq_one_letter_code
_entity_poly.pdbx_strand_id
1 'polypeptide(L)'
;MRGFRRYIGIDYSGAETPTASLKGLRVYMADRASPPVEVMPPPSPRKYWTRRGIAYWLVELLAGDTPTLVGIDHGFSFPLRYFEKHGLKPDWPSFLEDFQHHWPTDKDIYVDFVREGIFGNGAARMGNARWRRLTEERASAKSVFHFDVQGSVAKSTHAGIPWLRFVRQRLARVHFWPFDGWEIPRGRSAVAEVYPALWSRGFAQDGRTGDQHDAYSIVSWLSRADADGSLVSLLRPVLTPPERAVARVEGWILGVA
;
A
#
# COMPACT_ATOMS: atom_id res chain seq x y z
N MET A 1 -13.80 19.84 7.21
CA MET A 1 -14.88 19.18 6.43
C MET A 1 -14.46 17.75 6.18
N ARG A 2 -15.28 16.76 6.58
CA ARG A 2 -14.99 15.33 6.35
C ARG A 2 -14.90 15.05 4.85
N GLY A 3 -13.79 14.45 4.39
CA GLY A 3 -13.51 14.28 2.96
C GLY A 3 -14.07 12.99 2.37
N PHE A 4 -14.00 11.89 3.10
CA PHE A 4 -14.37 10.56 2.60
C PHE A 4 -15.69 10.05 3.18
N ARG A 5 -16.32 9.11 2.47
CA ARG A 5 -17.57 8.45 2.89
C ARG A 5 -17.34 6.97 3.20
N ARG A 6 -16.24 6.40 2.69
CA ARG A 6 -15.84 5.00 2.88
C ARG A 6 -14.35 4.89 3.17
N TYR A 7 -13.99 3.94 4.01
CA TYR A 7 -12.61 3.63 4.37
C TYR A 7 -12.36 2.15 4.15
N ILE A 8 -11.21 1.82 3.56
CA ILE A 8 -10.78 0.45 3.32
C ILE A 8 -9.39 0.27 3.91
N GLY A 9 -9.19 -0.82 4.63
CA GLY A 9 -7.90 -1.25 5.15
C GLY A 9 -7.54 -2.60 4.56
N ILE A 10 -6.35 -2.71 4.02
CA ILE A 10 -5.84 -3.93 3.43
C ILE A 10 -4.52 -4.27 4.11
N ASP A 11 -4.53 -5.37 4.88
CA ASP A 11 -3.30 -6.04 5.27
C ASP A 11 -2.83 -6.91 4.11
N TYR A 12 -1.59 -6.68 3.65
CA TYR A 12 -1.13 -7.18 2.36
C TYR A 12 -0.07 -8.25 2.50
N SER A 13 -0.23 -9.37 1.79
CA SER A 13 0.69 -10.49 1.79
C SER A 13 1.42 -10.67 0.47
N GLY A 14 2.74 -10.82 0.53
CA GLY A 14 3.59 -11.15 -0.61
C GLY A 14 3.88 -12.66 -0.76
N ALA A 15 3.22 -13.51 0.04
CA ALA A 15 3.36 -14.96 -0.05
C ALA A 15 2.76 -15.52 -1.35
N GLU A 16 3.21 -16.69 -1.74
CA GLU A 16 2.67 -17.47 -2.88
C GLU A 16 2.55 -16.68 -4.20
N THR A 17 1.73 -17.17 -5.12
CA THR A 17 1.44 -16.52 -6.40
C THR A 17 0.29 -15.50 -6.28
N PRO A 18 0.12 -14.56 -7.23
CA PRO A 18 -0.95 -13.56 -7.19
C PRO A 18 -2.36 -14.16 -7.28
N THR A 19 -2.50 -15.40 -7.71
CA THR A 19 -3.78 -16.12 -7.80
C THR A 19 -4.02 -17.06 -6.64
N ALA A 20 -3.05 -17.24 -5.75
CA ALA A 20 -3.20 -18.05 -4.55
C ALA A 20 -4.15 -17.40 -3.53
N SER A 21 -4.92 -18.25 -2.83
CA SER A 21 -5.82 -17.85 -1.75
C SER A 21 -5.00 -17.69 -0.46
N LEU A 22 -4.83 -16.46 0.02
CA LEU A 22 -3.88 -16.11 1.06
C LEU A 22 -4.58 -15.80 2.39
N LYS A 23 -4.32 -16.60 3.42
CA LYS A 23 -4.86 -16.38 4.77
C LYS A 23 -4.44 -15.03 5.35
N GLY A 24 -3.21 -14.58 5.07
CA GLY A 24 -2.66 -13.31 5.52
C GLY A 24 -3.08 -12.10 4.69
N LEU A 25 -3.96 -12.25 3.70
CA LEU A 25 -4.45 -11.14 2.89
C LEU A 25 -5.86 -10.80 3.35
N ARG A 26 -6.02 -9.67 4.08
CA ARG A 26 -7.26 -9.29 4.73
C ARG A 26 -7.75 -7.92 4.29
N VAL A 27 -9.04 -7.79 4.18
CA VAL A 27 -9.71 -6.54 3.80
C VAL A 27 -10.80 -6.23 4.81
N TYR A 28 -10.77 -5.02 5.35
CA TYR A 28 -11.84 -4.45 6.15
C TYR A 28 -12.37 -3.18 5.49
N MET A 29 -13.63 -2.88 5.72
CA MET A 29 -14.29 -1.69 5.19
C MET A 29 -15.24 -1.10 6.22
N ALA A 30 -15.35 0.22 6.23
CA ALA A 30 -16.38 0.95 6.94
C ALA A 30 -16.92 2.10 6.09
N ASP A 31 -18.21 2.31 6.11
CA ASP A 31 -18.82 3.58 5.75
C ASP A 31 -18.88 4.48 7.01
N ARG A 32 -19.07 5.79 6.83
CA ARG A 32 -19.04 6.78 7.93
C ARG A 32 -19.87 6.45 9.16
N ALA A 33 -20.99 5.75 8.96
CA ALA A 33 -21.97 5.46 10.01
C ALA A 33 -21.87 4.03 10.55
N SER A 34 -20.99 3.21 10.00
CA SER A 34 -20.91 1.78 10.33
C SER A 34 -19.55 1.42 10.92
N PRO A 35 -19.50 0.48 11.87
CA PRO A 35 -18.23 -0.08 12.33
C PRO A 35 -17.54 -0.82 11.21
N PRO A 36 -16.20 -0.99 11.29
CA PRO A 36 -15.44 -1.79 10.33
C PRO A 36 -15.92 -3.24 10.29
N VAL A 37 -16.17 -3.74 9.08
CA VAL A 37 -16.51 -5.14 8.82
C VAL A 37 -15.51 -5.79 7.88
N GLU A 38 -15.23 -7.07 8.09
CA GLU A 38 -14.36 -7.83 7.17
C GLU A 38 -15.09 -8.03 5.84
N VAL A 39 -14.40 -7.70 4.76
CA VAL A 39 -14.90 -7.93 3.39
C VAL A 39 -14.38 -9.29 2.91
N MET A 40 -15.30 -10.21 2.73
CA MET A 40 -14.98 -11.52 2.19
C MET A 40 -14.77 -11.45 0.68
N PRO A 41 -13.91 -12.30 0.08
CA PRO A 41 -13.80 -12.37 -1.37
C PRO A 41 -15.13 -12.77 -2.00
N PRO A 42 -15.36 -12.42 -3.26
CA PRO A 42 -16.52 -12.91 -4.02
C PRO A 42 -16.64 -14.43 -3.94
N PRO A 43 -17.83 -15.00 -4.05
CA PRO A 43 -18.04 -16.44 -4.04
C PRO A 43 -17.09 -17.15 -5.01
N SER A 44 -16.25 -18.00 -4.45
CA SER A 44 -15.17 -18.68 -5.15
C SER A 44 -14.90 -20.00 -4.42
N PRO A 45 -14.37 -21.05 -5.06
CA PRO A 45 -13.85 -22.21 -4.33
C PRO A 45 -12.71 -21.84 -3.37
N ARG A 46 -12.17 -20.63 -3.45
CA ARG A 46 -11.09 -20.14 -2.59
C ARG A 46 -11.65 -19.38 -1.39
N LYS A 47 -11.19 -19.75 -0.21
CA LYS A 47 -11.67 -19.20 1.06
C LYS A 47 -11.19 -17.76 1.33
N TYR A 48 -10.03 -17.38 0.85
CA TYR A 48 -9.37 -16.10 1.15
C TYR A 48 -9.13 -15.30 -0.13
N TRP A 49 -8.86 -14.02 0.05
CA TRP A 49 -8.49 -13.14 -1.04
C TRP A 49 -7.25 -13.62 -1.79
N THR A 50 -7.18 -13.26 -3.07
CA THR A 50 -5.99 -13.30 -3.90
C THR A 50 -5.57 -11.86 -4.20
N ARG A 51 -4.28 -11.60 -4.43
CA ARG A 51 -3.82 -10.25 -4.82
C ARG A 51 -4.53 -9.75 -6.08
N ARG A 52 -4.66 -10.62 -7.07
CA ARG A 52 -5.44 -10.34 -8.29
C ARG A 52 -6.88 -9.98 -7.96
N GLY A 53 -7.54 -10.77 -7.11
CA GLY A 53 -8.94 -10.54 -6.71
C GLY A 53 -9.13 -9.17 -6.05
N ILE A 54 -8.24 -8.78 -5.13
CA ILE A 54 -8.30 -7.44 -4.50
C ILE A 54 -8.13 -6.33 -5.54
N ALA A 55 -7.18 -6.45 -6.47
CA ALA A 55 -6.94 -5.42 -7.46
C ALA A 55 -8.16 -5.20 -8.38
N TYR A 56 -8.79 -6.27 -8.84
CA TYR A 56 -10.02 -6.19 -9.64
C TYR A 56 -11.18 -5.61 -8.83
N TRP A 57 -11.38 -6.09 -7.61
CA TRP A 57 -12.41 -5.57 -6.70
C TRP A 57 -12.22 -4.08 -6.41
N LEU A 58 -10.98 -3.62 -6.19
CA LEU A 58 -10.69 -2.20 -6.00
C LEU A 58 -11.03 -1.38 -7.24
N VAL A 59 -10.74 -1.90 -8.44
CA VAL A 59 -11.11 -1.22 -9.70
C VAL A 59 -12.61 -1.04 -9.79
N GLU A 60 -13.38 -2.08 -9.55
CA GLU A 60 -14.85 -2.03 -9.60
C GLU A 60 -15.41 -1.06 -8.54
N LEU A 61 -14.93 -1.16 -7.31
CA LEU A 61 -15.42 -0.35 -6.21
C LEU A 61 -15.07 1.14 -6.36
N LEU A 62 -13.84 1.45 -6.77
CA LEU A 62 -13.35 2.82 -6.89
C LEU A 62 -13.77 3.51 -8.21
N ALA A 63 -14.34 2.76 -9.16
CA ALA A 63 -14.99 3.34 -10.34
C ALA A 63 -16.30 4.06 -9.98
N GLY A 64 -16.91 3.73 -8.84
CA GLY A 64 -18.12 4.39 -8.34
C GLY A 64 -17.85 5.79 -7.77
N ASP A 65 -18.93 6.54 -7.54
CA ASP A 65 -18.87 7.95 -7.11
C ASP A 65 -18.72 8.15 -5.59
N THR A 66 -18.57 7.07 -4.81
CA THR A 66 -18.37 7.17 -3.35
C THR A 66 -16.93 7.50 -3.02
N PRO A 67 -16.62 8.72 -2.51
CA PRO A 67 -15.24 9.07 -2.14
C PRO A 67 -14.72 8.10 -1.07
N THR A 68 -13.71 7.32 -1.43
CA THR A 68 -13.16 6.23 -0.62
C THR A 68 -11.69 6.48 -0.33
N LEU A 69 -11.27 6.32 0.93
CA LEU A 69 -9.86 6.29 1.31
C LEU A 69 -9.42 4.84 1.56
N VAL A 70 -8.45 4.40 0.78
CA VAL A 70 -7.87 3.05 0.88
C VAL A 70 -6.49 3.14 1.51
N GLY A 71 -6.28 2.46 2.63
CA GLY A 71 -4.98 2.23 3.23
C GLY A 71 -4.49 0.82 2.91
N ILE A 72 -3.28 0.69 2.39
CA ILE A 72 -2.67 -0.62 2.06
C ILE A 72 -1.34 -0.76 2.80
N ASP A 73 -1.16 -1.85 3.54
CA ASP A 73 0.06 -2.15 4.29
C ASP A 73 1.12 -2.81 3.38
N HIS A 74 1.72 -2.02 2.53
CA HIS A 74 2.97 -2.34 1.82
C HIS A 74 3.58 -1.07 1.23
N GLY A 75 4.88 -1.08 0.93
CA GLY A 75 5.55 0.06 0.30
C GLY A 75 5.06 0.33 -1.12
N PHE A 76 4.93 1.62 -1.47
CA PHE A 76 4.46 2.02 -2.80
C PHE A 76 5.58 2.42 -3.75
N SER A 77 6.78 2.63 -3.22
CA SER A 77 7.97 3.00 -3.97
C SER A 77 9.24 2.61 -3.21
N PHE A 78 10.37 2.94 -3.78
CA PHE A 78 11.70 2.63 -3.26
C PHE A 78 12.46 3.90 -2.86
N PRO A 79 13.54 3.77 -2.05
CA PRO A 79 14.41 4.89 -1.70
C PRO A 79 15.00 5.59 -2.93
N LEU A 80 15.17 6.91 -2.89
CA LEU A 80 15.74 7.71 -3.99
C LEU A 80 17.09 7.16 -4.45
N ARG A 81 17.88 6.61 -3.52
CA ARG A 81 19.15 5.93 -3.82
C ARG A 81 19.00 4.76 -4.80
N TYR A 82 17.85 4.09 -4.85
CA TYR A 82 17.56 3.06 -5.84
C TYR A 82 17.45 3.66 -7.24
N PHE A 83 16.77 4.80 -7.36
CA PHE A 83 16.63 5.52 -8.64
C PHE A 83 18.01 5.97 -9.14
N GLU A 84 18.84 6.53 -8.27
CA GLU A 84 20.21 6.94 -8.59
C GLU A 84 21.06 5.78 -9.08
N LYS A 85 21.07 4.66 -8.34
CA LYS A 85 21.85 3.46 -8.69
C LYS A 85 21.48 2.89 -10.05
N HIS A 86 20.20 2.92 -10.38
CA HIS A 86 19.68 2.31 -11.60
C HIS A 86 19.43 3.31 -12.74
N GLY A 87 19.81 4.57 -12.57
CA GLY A 87 19.64 5.62 -13.58
C GLY A 87 18.18 5.89 -13.94
N LEU A 88 17.27 5.74 -12.98
CA LEU A 88 15.85 5.96 -13.21
C LEU A 88 15.51 7.44 -13.06
N LYS A 89 14.58 7.91 -13.88
CA LYS A 89 13.95 9.20 -13.64
C LYS A 89 13.26 9.20 -12.28
N PRO A 90 13.49 10.23 -11.42
CA PRO A 90 12.93 10.28 -10.07
C PRO A 90 11.46 10.70 -10.09
N ASP A 91 10.62 9.87 -10.68
CA ASP A 91 9.16 10.00 -10.64
C ASP A 91 8.50 8.62 -10.54
N TRP A 92 7.35 8.58 -9.90
CA TRP A 92 6.65 7.34 -9.61
C TRP A 92 6.10 6.61 -10.86
N PRO A 93 5.55 7.28 -11.89
CA PRO A 93 5.17 6.59 -13.13
C PRO A 93 6.33 5.84 -13.79
N SER A 94 7.49 6.48 -13.93
CA SER A 94 8.70 5.84 -14.48
C SER A 94 9.15 4.65 -13.63
N PHE A 95 9.08 4.77 -12.31
CA PHE A 95 9.35 3.68 -11.38
C PHE A 95 8.40 2.49 -11.58
N LEU A 96 7.10 2.72 -11.71
CA LEU A 96 6.12 1.65 -11.91
C LEU A 96 6.36 0.87 -13.21
N GLU A 97 6.77 1.56 -14.28
CA GLU A 97 7.09 0.91 -15.56
C GLU A 97 8.40 0.08 -15.48
N ASP A 98 9.46 0.65 -14.90
CA ASP A 98 10.71 -0.07 -14.65
C ASP A 98 10.49 -1.29 -13.74
N PHE A 99 9.72 -1.10 -12.67
CA PHE A 99 9.37 -2.19 -11.76
C PHE A 99 8.63 -3.31 -12.48
N GLN A 100 7.59 -3.00 -13.25
CA GLN A 100 6.82 -3.98 -14.01
C GLN A 100 7.70 -4.77 -15.00
N HIS A 101 8.66 -4.10 -15.62
CA HIS A 101 9.58 -4.73 -16.57
C HIS A 101 10.49 -5.76 -15.89
N HIS A 102 11.00 -5.45 -14.70
CA HIS A 102 11.99 -6.28 -14.00
C HIS A 102 11.37 -7.22 -12.97
N TRP A 103 10.27 -6.81 -12.34
CA TRP A 103 9.55 -7.52 -11.28
C TRP A 103 8.10 -7.83 -11.68
N PRO A 104 7.85 -8.69 -12.69
CA PRO A 104 6.49 -8.99 -13.16
C PRO A 104 5.75 -9.94 -12.19
N THR A 105 5.65 -9.57 -10.93
CA THR A 105 5.07 -10.36 -9.83
C THR A 105 3.54 -10.37 -9.83
N ASP A 106 2.90 -9.73 -10.80
CA ASP A 106 1.49 -9.88 -11.16
C ASP A 106 1.22 -11.12 -12.02
N LYS A 107 2.25 -11.71 -12.60
CA LYS A 107 2.16 -13.01 -13.26
C LYS A 107 2.09 -14.14 -12.22
N ASP A 108 1.65 -15.30 -12.61
CA ASP A 108 1.41 -16.41 -11.66
C ASP A 108 2.72 -17.05 -11.17
N ILE A 109 3.52 -16.26 -10.47
CA ILE A 109 4.86 -16.61 -10.02
C ILE A 109 5.13 -16.08 -8.61
N TYR A 110 6.06 -16.74 -7.89
CA TYR A 110 6.54 -16.32 -6.58
C TYR A 110 7.48 -15.11 -6.66
N VAL A 111 7.39 -14.21 -5.72
CA VAL A 111 8.31 -13.06 -5.58
C VAL A 111 9.76 -13.53 -5.49
N ASP A 112 10.02 -14.60 -4.74
CA ASP A 112 11.36 -15.14 -4.55
C ASP A 112 11.99 -15.61 -5.88
N PHE A 113 11.22 -16.18 -6.79
CA PHE A 113 11.74 -16.60 -8.11
C PHE A 113 12.20 -15.41 -8.97
N VAL A 114 11.51 -14.27 -8.84
CA VAL A 114 11.94 -13.03 -9.52
C VAL A 114 13.17 -12.46 -8.83
N ARG A 115 13.20 -12.49 -7.50
CA ARG A 115 14.35 -12.07 -6.69
C ARG A 115 15.62 -12.85 -7.01
N GLU A 116 15.50 -14.15 -7.21
CA GLU A 116 16.59 -15.07 -7.50
C GLU A 116 16.99 -15.10 -8.98
N GLY A 117 16.28 -14.37 -9.83
CA GLY A 117 16.54 -14.33 -11.27
C GLY A 117 16.09 -15.58 -12.04
N ILE A 118 15.29 -16.44 -11.43
CA ILE A 118 14.71 -17.63 -12.08
C ILE A 118 13.64 -17.20 -13.11
N PHE A 119 12.97 -16.08 -12.82
CA PHE A 119 11.99 -15.49 -13.72
C PHE A 119 12.06 -13.97 -13.66
N GLY A 120 11.90 -13.31 -14.81
CA GLY A 120 12.06 -11.86 -14.88
C GLY A 120 13.52 -11.43 -14.70
N ASN A 121 13.74 -10.20 -14.32
CA ASN A 121 15.07 -9.62 -14.13
C ASN A 121 15.19 -8.84 -12.82
N GLY A 122 14.48 -9.25 -11.78
CA GLY A 122 14.47 -8.58 -10.48
C GLY A 122 15.83 -8.59 -9.80
N ALA A 123 16.63 -9.66 -9.99
CA ALA A 123 17.98 -9.75 -9.47
C ALA A 123 18.86 -8.58 -9.92
N ALA A 124 18.74 -8.09 -11.16
CA ALA A 124 19.47 -6.93 -11.68
C ALA A 124 18.94 -5.59 -11.15
N ARG A 125 17.77 -5.58 -10.53
CA ARG A 125 17.09 -4.42 -9.95
C ARG A 125 16.92 -4.54 -8.44
N MET A 126 17.84 -5.21 -7.78
CA MET A 126 17.85 -5.28 -6.31
C MET A 126 18.35 -3.99 -5.68
N GLY A 127 17.69 -3.59 -4.59
CA GLY A 127 18.20 -2.60 -3.65
C GLY A 127 19.03 -3.24 -2.54
N ASN A 128 19.44 -2.43 -1.58
CA ASN A 128 20.19 -2.87 -0.40
C ASN A 128 19.30 -2.78 0.84
N ALA A 129 19.30 -3.78 1.70
CA ALA A 129 18.51 -3.82 2.94
C ALA A 129 18.79 -2.66 3.91
N ARG A 130 19.92 -1.96 3.74
CA ARG A 130 20.28 -0.75 4.53
C ARG A 130 19.69 0.53 3.94
N TRP A 131 19.17 0.50 2.73
CA TRP A 131 18.57 1.67 2.11
C TRP A 131 17.15 1.81 2.61
N ARG A 132 16.90 2.89 3.31
CA ARG A 132 15.58 3.25 3.80
C ARG A 132 15.06 4.47 3.05
N ARG A 133 13.77 4.49 2.86
CA ARG A 133 13.04 5.69 2.46
C ARG A 133 12.99 6.66 3.63
N LEU A 134 12.87 7.94 3.37
CA LEU A 134 12.77 8.97 4.41
C LEU A 134 11.64 8.66 5.41
N THR A 135 10.50 8.20 4.91
CA THR A 135 9.37 7.80 5.76
C THR A 135 9.69 6.58 6.65
N GLU A 136 10.46 5.61 6.15
CA GLU A 136 10.89 4.43 6.92
C GLU A 136 11.89 4.80 8.04
N GLU A 137 12.75 5.78 7.78
CA GLU A 137 13.67 6.30 8.80
C GLU A 137 12.90 6.96 9.93
N ARG A 138 11.94 7.84 9.61
CA ARG A 138 11.11 8.52 10.59
C ARG A 138 10.18 7.57 11.37
N ALA A 139 9.64 6.56 10.69
CA ALA A 139 8.79 5.54 11.33
C ALA A 139 9.58 4.46 12.08
N SER A 140 10.91 4.47 12.05
CA SER A 140 11.76 3.37 12.52
C SER A 140 11.37 2.03 11.89
N ALA A 141 10.81 2.06 10.67
CA ALA A 141 10.38 0.88 9.93
C ALA A 141 11.56 0.19 9.24
N LYS A 142 11.37 -1.07 8.87
CA LYS A 142 12.34 -1.82 8.07
C LYS A 142 12.31 -1.37 6.62
N SER A 143 13.45 -1.47 5.94
CA SER A 143 13.54 -1.19 4.51
C SER A 143 12.66 -2.12 3.67
N VAL A 144 12.10 -1.58 2.60
CA VAL A 144 11.41 -2.36 1.54
C VAL A 144 12.30 -3.40 0.86
N PHE A 145 13.60 -3.42 1.12
CA PHE A 145 14.56 -4.42 0.63
C PHE A 145 14.97 -5.46 1.68
N HIS A 146 14.38 -5.44 2.86
CA HIS A 146 14.77 -6.33 3.96
C HIS A 146 13.98 -7.65 3.91
N PHE A 147 14.22 -8.48 2.89
CA PHE A 147 13.45 -9.69 2.60
C PHE A 147 13.51 -10.78 3.67
N ASP A 148 14.67 -10.96 4.29
CA ASP A 148 14.97 -12.15 5.10
C ASP A 148 14.73 -11.91 6.60
N VAL A 149 13.87 -10.94 6.93
CA VAL A 149 13.51 -10.58 8.31
C VAL A 149 12.01 -10.66 8.52
N GLN A 150 11.63 -11.40 9.55
CA GLN A 150 10.21 -11.50 9.95
C GLN A 150 9.59 -10.12 10.21
N GLY A 151 8.36 -9.92 9.77
CA GLY A 151 7.65 -8.64 9.89
C GLY A 151 8.22 -7.55 8.99
N SER A 152 8.88 -7.91 7.90
CA SER A 152 9.30 -6.99 6.84
C SER A 152 8.24 -6.90 5.75
N VAL A 153 8.01 -5.70 5.23
CA VAL A 153 7.11 -5.44 4.10
C VAL A 153 7.76 -5.72 2.73
N ALA A 154 9.00 -6.23 2.69
CA ALA A 154 9.72 -6.39 1.42
C ALA A 154 8.96 -7.27 0.42
N LYS A 155 8.52 -8.47 0.84
CA LYS A 155 7.76 -9.37 -0.05
C LYS A 155 6.42 -8.79 -0.44
N SER A 156 5.66 -8.22 0.50
CA SER A 156 4.37 -7.58 0.21
C SER A 156 4.52 -6.39 -0.73
N THR A 157 5.56 -5.58 -0.56
CA THR A 157 5.90 -4.46 -1.45
C THR A 157 6.17 -4.94 -2.88
N HIS A 158 7.08 -5.92 -3.05
CA HIS A 158 7.42 -6.43 -4.38
C HIS A 158 6.29 -7.23 -5.05
N ALA A 159 5.36 -7.77 -4.26
CA ALA A 159 4.14 -8.40 -4.77
C ALA A 159 3.03 -7.38 -5.10
N GLY A 160 3.00 -6.24 -4.42
CA GLY A 160 1.92 -5.25 -4.49
C GLY A 160 2.10 -4.17 -5.55
N ILE A 161 3.32 -3.73 -5.82
CA ILE A 161 3.60 -2.63 -6.76
C ILE A 161 2.98 -2.84 -8.16
N PRO A 162 3.06 -4.02 -8.81
CA PRO A 162 2.39 -4.22 -10.09
C PRO A 162 0.88 -4.05 -10.03
N TRP A 163 0.26 -4.35 -8.88
CA TRP A 163 -1.17 -4.16 -8.69
C TRP A 163 -1.55 -2.70 -8.45
N LEU A 164 -0.67 -1.89 -7.85
CA LEU A 164 -0.85 -0.42 -7.82
C LEU A 164 -0.83 0.16 -9.24
N ARG A 165 0.14 -0.28 -10.07
CA ARG A 165 0.19 0.09 -11.50
C ARG A 165 -1.10 -0.32 -12.22
N PHE A 166 -1.57 -1.56 -12.02
CA PHE A 166 -2.80 -2.08 -12.60
C PHE A 166 -4.02 -1.21 -12.26
N VAL A 167 -4.20 -0.84 -10.98
CA VAL A 167 -5.30 0.01 -10.52
C VAL A 167 -5.16 1.42 -11.10
N ARG A 168 -3.95 2.01 -11.07
CA ARG A 168 -3.67 3.35 -11.60
C ARG A 168 -4.01 3.47 -13.08
N GLN A 169 -3.65 2.50 -13.88
CA GLN A 169 -3.93 2.51 -15.33
C GLN A 169 -5.42 2.44 -15.66
N ARG A 170 -6.24 1.87 -14.77
CA ARG A 170 -7.69 1.71 -14.99
C ARG A 170 -8.53 2.82 -14.39
N LEU A 171 -7.98 3.58 -13.44
CA LEU A 171 -8.72 4.55 -12.64
C LEU A 171 -8.03 5.92 -12.63
N ALA A 172 -8.16 6.66 -13.71
CA ALA A 172 -7.55 8.00 -13.86
C ALA A 172 -8.05 9.03 -12.80
N ARG A 173 -9.19 8.78 -12.15
CA ARG A 173 -9.78 9.68 -11.15
C ARG A 173 -9.39 9.34 -9.72
N VAL A 174 -8.66 8.25 -9.46
CA VAL A 174 -8.16 7.88 -8.14
C VAL A 174 -6.83 8.60 -7.88
N HIS A 175 -6.70 9.17 -6.68
CA HIS A 175 -5.52 9.89 -6.24
C HIS A 175 -4.59 8.96 -5.47
N PHE A 176 -3.39 8.74 -5.97
CA PHE A 176 -2.34 7.99 -5.27
C PHE A 176 -1.48 8.95 -4.46
N TRP A 177 -1.76 9.01 -3.17
CA TRP A 177 -1.05 9.93 -2.27
C TRP A 177 0.30 9.37 -1.83
N PRO A 178 1.39 10.18 -1.79
CA PRO A 178 1.49 11.60 -2.16
C PRO A 178 1.93 11.84 -3.62
N PHE A 179 1.98 10.80 -4.46
CA PHE A 179 2.54 10.85 -5.82
C PHE A 179 1.77 11.78 -6.76
N ASP A 180 0.44 11.81 -6.65
CA ASP A 180 -0.41 12.73 -7.42
C ASP A 180 -0.56 14.10 -6.75
N GLY A 181 0.17 14.32 -5.66
CA GLY A 181 0.18 15.54 -4.87
C GLY A 181 -0.23 15.32 -3.42
N TRP A 182 0.05 16.31 -2.58
CA TRP A 182 -0.26 16.31 -1.15
C TRP A 182 -1.73 16.62 -0.86
N GLU A 183 -2.41 17.28 -1.80
CA GLU A 183 -3.81 17.66 -1.68
C GLU A 183 -4.68 16.74 -2.51
N ILE A 184 -5.55 16.00 -1.83
CA ILE A 184 -6.53 15.14 -2.50
C ILE A 184 -7.71 16.01 -2.93
N PRO A 185 -8.04 16.07 -4.22
CA PRO A 185 -9.17 16.87 -4.70
C PRO A 185 -10.49 16.39 -4.06
N ARG A 186 -11.33 17.35 -3.70
CA ARG A 186 -12.62 17.05 -3.06
C ARG A 186 -13.46 16.08 -3.89
N GLY A 187 -14.03 15.08 -3.23
CA GLY A 187 -14.89 14.09 -3.87
C GLY A 187 -14.14 12.99 -4.63
N ARG A 188 -12.80 13.00 -4.65
CA ARG A 188 -12.01 11.90 -5.23
C ARG A 188 -11.72 10.83 -4.20
N SER A 189 -11.68 9.59 -4.65
CA SER A 189 -11.10 8.48 -3.91
C SER A 189 -9.58 8.58 -3.89
N ALA A 190 -8.96 8.07 -2.81
CA ALA A 190 -7.52 8.06 -2.67
C ALA A 190 -7.00 6.71 -2.17
N VAL A 191 -5.77 6.40 -2.57
CA VAL A 191 -5.01 5.23 -2.11
C VAL A 191 -3.72 5.72 -1.46
N ALA A 192 -3.45 5.27 -0.24
CA ALA A 192 -2.28 5.64 0.53
C ALA A 192 -1.60 4.41 1.15
N GLU A 193 -0.29 4.49 1.27
CA GLU A 193 0.49 3.55 2.07
C GLU A 193 0.22 3.79 3.54
N VAL A 194 0.03 2.70 4.30
CA VAL A 194 -0.17 2.74 5.74
C VAL A 194 0.74 1.73 6.43
N TYR A 195 0.96 1.92 7.74
CA TYR A 195 1.75 1.02 8.55
C TYR A 195 1.04 0.80 9.89
N PRO A 196 0.20 -0.25 10.01
CA PRO A 196 -0.66 -0.46 11.19
C PRO A 196 0.11 -0.58 12.50
N ALA A 197 1.37 -1.04 12.49
CA ALA A 197 2.19 -1.10 13.69
C ALA A 197 2.33 0.25 14.44
N LEU A 198 2.07 1.37 13.77
CA LEU A 198 2.09 2.71 14.40
C LEU A 198 0.92 2.92 15.37
N TRP A 199 -0.22 2.25 15.19
CA TRP A 199 -1.44 2.53 15.96
C TRP A 199 -2.30 1.30 16.30
N SER A 200 -2.05 0.12 15.73
CA SER A 200 -2.91 -1.07 15.93
C SER A 200 -3.07 -1.45 17.40
N ARG A 201 -2.07 -1.20 18.23
CA ARG A 201 -2.13 -1.42 19.70
C ARG A 201 -3.18 -0.55 20.40
N GLY A 202 -3.65 0.52 19.78
CA GLY A 202 -4.71 1.39 20.31
C GLY A 202 -6.13 0.84 20.09
N PHE A 203 -6.26 -0.32 19.46
CA PHE A 203 -7.54 -0.98 19.18
C PHE A 203 -7.59 -2.37 19.83
N ALA A 204 -8.75 -2.75 20.35
CA ALA A 204 -8.95 -4.10 20.90
C ALA A 204 -8.89 -5.16 19.80
N GLN A 205 -8.22 -6.27 20.07
CA GLN A 205 -8.07 -7.35 19.09
C GLN A 205 -9.36 -8.19 18.91
N ASP A 206 -10.16 -8.34 19.96
CA ASP A 206 -11.50 -8.97 19.97
C ASP A 206 -11.56 -10.31 19.20
N GLY A 207 -10.59 -11.19 19.42
CA GLY A 207 -10.52 -12.50 18.78
C GLY A 207 -10.07 -12.50 17.30
N ARG A 208 -9.75 -11.34 16.72
CA ARG A 208 -9.17 -11.25 15.37
C ARG A 208 -7.77 -11.87 15.33
N THR A 209 -7.40 -12.50 14.21
CA THR A 209 -6.00 -12.83 13.93
C THR A 209 -5.17 -11.57 13.77
N GLY A 210 -3.83 -11.66 13.78
CA GLY A 210 -2.95 -10.50 13.57
C GLY A 210 -3.31 -9.75 12.28
N ASP A 211 -3.36 -10.48 11.15
CA ASP A 211 -3.66 -9.91 9.84
C ASP A 211 -5.07 -9.26 9.79
N GLN A 212 -6.07 -9.88 10.43
CA GLN A 212 -7.40 -9.29 10.55
C GLN A 212 -7.39 -8.03 11.42
N HIS A 213 -6.60 -8.05 12.50
CA HIS A 213 -6.49 -6.91 13.40
C HIS A 213 -5.80 -5.72 12.72
N ASP A 214 -4.77 -5.96 11.92
CA ASP A 214 -4.07 -4.91 11.19
C ASP A 214 -4.98 -4.27 10.14
N ALA A 215 -5.67 -5.05 9.31
CA ALA A 215 -6.66 -4.52 8.37
C ALA A 215 -7.82 -3.77 9.05
N TYR A 216 -8.33 -4.29 10.19
CA TYR A 216 -9.37 -3.64 11.00
C TYR A 216 -8.87 -2.31 11.58
N SER A 217 -7.66 -2.28 12.12
CA SER A 217 -7.10 -1.09 12.76
C SER A 217 -6.80 0.01 11.75
N ILE A 218 -6.41 -0.33 10.51
CA ILE A 218 -6.29 0.65 9.42
C ILE A 218 -7.62 1.39 9.22
N VAL A 219 -8.72 0.66 9.03
CA VAL A 219 -10.04 1.27 8.79
C VAL A 219 -10.49 2.10 9.97
N SER A 220 -10.36 1.55 11.19
CA SER A 220 -10.75 2.22 12.42
C SER A 220 -9.99 3.53 12.62
N TRP A 221 -8.68 3.52 12.35
CA TRP A 221 -7.83 4.70 12.46
C TRP A 221 -8.17 5.75 11.40
N LEU A 222 -8.28 5.37 10.13
CA LEU A 222 -8.63 6.29 9.03
C LEU A 222 -10.00 6.96 9.26
N SER A 223 -11.00 6.16 9.65
CA SER A 223 -12.35 6.66 9.91
C SER A 223 -12.37 7.62 11.10
N ARG A 224 -11.64 7.30 12.19
CA ARG A 224 -11.49 8.17 13.37
C ARG A 224 -10.80 9.48 13.01
N ALA A 225 -9.66 9.40 12.31
CA ALA A 225 -8.89 10.58 11.92
C ALA A 225 -9.67 11.54 11.01
N ASP A 226 -10.52 11.02 10.10
CA ASP A 226 -11.40 11.89 9.30
C ASP A 226 -12.58 12.43 10.13
N ALA A 227 -13.07 11.66 11.10
CA ALA A 227 -14.17 12.09 11.97
C ALA A 227 -13.77 13.22 12.92
N ASP A 228 -12.58 13.16 13.50
CA ASP A 228 -12.04 14.18 14.42
C ASP A 228 -11.30 15.32 13.70
N GLY A 229 -11.08 15.21 12.38
CA GLY A 229 -10.43 16.20 11.52
C GLY A 229 -8.91 16.11 11.48
N SER A 230 -8.27 15.20 12.22
CA SER A 230 -6.81 15.03 12.24
C SER A 230 -6.26 14.50 10.92
N LEU A 231 -7.07 13.81 10.10
CA LEU A 231 -6.66 13.32 8.79
C LEU A 231 -6.09 14.43 7.88
N VAL A 232 -6.58 15.67 8.01
CA VAL A 232 -6.10 16.80 7.21
C VAL A 232 -4.63 17.10 7.51
N SER A 233 -4.22 17.08 8.78
CA SER A 233 -2.83 17.27 9.18
C SER A 233 -1.96 16.06 8.83
N LEU A 234 -2.49 14.85 8.96
CA LEU A 234 -1.79 13.61 8.60
C LEU A 234 -1.47 13.53 7.10
N LEU A 235 -2.36 14.05 6.25
CA LEU A 235 -2.13 14.17 4.81
C LEU A 235 -1.16 15.32 4.44
N ARG A 236 -0.76 16.15 5.41
CA ARG A 236 0.17 17.28 5.23
C ARG A 236 1.29 17.22 6.27
N PRO A 237 2.14 16.18 6.24
CA PRO A 237 3.23 16.06 7.20
C PRO A 237 4.15 17.27 7.14
N VAL A 238 4.75 17.60 8.29
CA VAL A 238 5.70 18.70 8.39
C VAL A 238 7.03 18.29 7.76
N LEU A 239 7.21 18.67 6.52
CA LEU A 239 8.40 18.38 5.70
C LEU A 239 9.00 19.67 5.16
N THR A 240 10.33 19.74 5.16
CA THR A 240 11.06 20.77 4.44
C THR A 240 10.83 20.63 2.91
N PRO A 241 11.05 21.68 2.12
CA PRO A 241 10.91 21.57 0.65
C PRO A 241 11.74 20.43 0.02
N PRO A 242 13.02 20.18 0.40
CA PRO A 242 13.77 19.02 -0.09
C PRO A 242 13.15 17.68 0.31
N GLU A 243 12.75 17.50 1.57
CA GLU A 243 12.10 16.27 2.04
C GLU A 243 10.78 16.00 1.32
N ARG A 244 10.02 17.07 1.06
CA ARG A 244 8.77 16.97 0.30
C ARG A 244 8.99 16.53 -1.14
N ALA A 245 10.09 16.96 -1.76
CA ALA A 245 10.48 16.52 -3.09
C ALA A 245 10.89 15.03 -3.10
N VAL A 246 11.68 14.60 -2.12
CA VAL A 246 12.06 13.19 -1.94
C VAL A 246 10.83 12.33 -1.70
N ALA A 247 9.95 12.70 -0.80
CA ALA A 247 8.73 11.96 -0.48
C ALA A 247 7.75 11.80 -1.66
N ARG A 248 7.78 12.70 -2.65
CA ARG A 248 7.01 12.54 -3.89
C ARG A 248 7.54 11.45 -4.81
N VAL A 249 8.77 11.02 -4.60
CA VAL A 249 9.41 9.93 -5.34
C VAL A 249 9.36 8.62 -4.54
N GLU A 250 9.76 8.69 -3.27
CA GLU A 250 9.83 7.52 -2.39
C GLU A 250 8.47 7.07 -1.84
N GLY A 251 7.44 7.93 -1.91
CA GLY A 251 6.19 7.75 -1.19
C GLY A 251 6.29 8.20 0.26
N TRP A 252 5.18 8.14 0.96
CA TRP A 252 5.07 8.49 2.37
C TRP A 252 4.07 7.58 3.07
N ILE A 253 4.43 7.07 4.23
CA ILE A 253 3.51 6.30 5.08
C ILE A 253 2.57 7.29 5.77
N LEU A 254 1.27 7.16 5.53
CA LEU A 254 0.26 8.03 6.11
C LEU A 254 0.26 7.90 7.64
N GLY A 255 0.38 9.04 8.33
CA GLY A 255 0.45 9.10 9.79
C GLY A 255 1.86 9.19 10.36
N VAL A 256 2.91 9.13 9.54
CA VAL A 256 4.28 9.43 9.95
C VAL A 256 4.47 10.95 9.97
N ALA A 257 5.01 11.46 11.09
CA ALA A 257 5.26 12.89 11.30
C ALA A 257 6.60 13.37 10.72
#